data_45b4254f74c52d0512dfe96ea0a0301f
#
_entry.id   45b4254f74c52d0512dfe96ea0a0301f
#
_cell.length_a   1.000
_cell.length_b   1.000
_cell.length_c   1.000
_cell.angle_alpha   90.00
_cell.angle_beta   90.00
_cell.angle_gamma   90.00
#
_symmetry.space_group_name_H-M   'P 1'
#
loop_
_entity.id
_entity.type
_entity.pdbx_description
1 polymer ?
#
loop_
_entity_poly.entity_id
_entity_poly.type
_entity_poly.pdbx_seq_one_letter_code
_entity_poly.pdbx_strand_id
1 'polypeptide(L)'
;MKISLVDLQTAVSPSEEDAGFPGTPTFSPPDSDDEFVMMGPISKASGLSIPCLDASIISQDYHLSEHGEDDDYPTESSFNFFRLQYLIVYMAIMLADGLQGTHLYVLYEGYGYSVASLYCLGFVSGAFSSPFIGAFVDKFGRKRAAALYCVLEMIINQMEQHPMLIGLIAARVIGGVTTNLLGSCFEAWLVTEHRNRKFDEESLELLMRDSSIISNSAAIFSGFLAHALAEFLGPVGPFQGAVATTSIALTLVLSIWTENYGSSGNDEVEMSIFSHMRGAFETIKNDSRILRIGIIQGLAEGALQTFVFLWSPALRTFATYAPSTALGIDSQGEPAYGLIFGSFMASAVFGGFIAPIMRKIVSSVLCHGDGILAGQGLDPVPVSVMTSLCYGIGSILLFVPCMLKEDSNLSFSVCLAAFVLFELFVGIYVPSEGVLRSIYMPSEAIFGIRNRASINVQQDWFSSF
;
A
#
# COMPACT_ATOMS: atom_id res chain seq x y z
N MET A 1 -3.94 -38.93 -1.92
CA MET A 1 -2.52 -39.20 -2.14
C MET A 1 -1.80 -38.82 -0.83
N LYS A 2 -1.54 -39.83 0.02
CA LYS A 2 -0.90 -39.62 1.32
C LYS A 2 0.60 -39.60 1.12
N ILE A 3 1.26 -38.48 1.36
CA ILE A 3 2.72 -38.37 1.45
C ILE A 3 3.08 -38.46 2.92
N SER A 4 3.86 -39.49 3.28
CA SER A 4 4.28 -39.78 4.63
C SER A 4 5.44 -38.84 5.04
N LEU A 5 5.38 -38.37 6.28
CA LEU A 5 6.34 -37.45 6.92
C LEU A 5 7.72 -38.06 7.21
N VAL A 6 8.02 -39.26 6.70
CA VAL A 6 9.25 -40.02 7.02
C VAL A 6 10.39 -39.79 5.99
N ASP A 7 10.07 -39.23 4.81
CA ASP A 7 11.07 -39.13 3.73
C ASP A 7 11.88 -37.81 3.71
N LEU A 8 11.77 -36.96 4.74
CA LEU A 8 12.46 -35.66 4.80
C LEU A 8 13.65 -35.61 5.78
N GLN A 9 14.05 -36.74 6.39
CA GLN A 9 15.08 -36.75 7.44
C GLN A 9 16.46 -37.34 7.00
N THR A 10 16.64 -37.69 5.77
CA THR A 10 17.92 -38.37 5.32
C THR A 10 18.77 -37.60 4.30
N ALA A 11 18.66 -36.27 4.23
CA ALA A 11 19.47 -35.48 3.30
C ALA A 11 20.19 -34.32 3.95
N VAL A 12 20.88 -34.50 5.09
CA VAL A 12 21.91 -33.56 5.57
C VAL A 12 22.93 -34.32 6.41
N SER A 13 24.05 -34.67 5.83
CA SER A 13 25.33 -34.81 6.55
C SER A 13 26.47 -34.36 5.63
N PRO A 14 27.43 -33.56 6.13
CA PRO A 14 28.51 -32.99 5.33
C PRO A 14 29.71 -33.94 5.30
N SER A 15 30.30 -34.11 4.14
CA SER A 15 31.64 -34.67 3.98
C SER A 15 32.65 -33.52 3.83
N GLU A 16 33.57 -33.43 4.77
CA GLU A 16 34.84 -32.71 4.65
C GLU A 16 35.68 -33.33 3.52
N GLU A 17 36.22 -32.51 2.63
CA GLU A 17 37.49 -32.75 1.96
C GLU A 17 38.14 -31.43 1.54
N ASP A 18 39.44 -31.35 1.88
CA ASP A 18 40.40 -30.27 1.65
C ASP A 18 40.56 -29.87 0.18
N ALA A 19 40.59 -28.55 -0.10
CA ALA A 19 41.34 -28.00 -1.21
C ALA A 19 41.78 -26.56 -0.92
N GLY A 20 43.12 -26.38 -0.95
CA GLY A 20 43.82 -25.16 -0.56
C GLY A 20 43.50 -23.92 -1.40
N PHE A 21 43.51 -22.78 -0.73
CA PHE A 21 43.45 -21.44 -1.31
C PHE A 21 44.85 -20.87 -1.55
N PRO A 22 45.13 -20.21 -2.67
CA PRO A 22 46.32 -19.38 -2.85
C PRO A 22 45.99 -17.89 -2.56
N GLY A 23 46.82 -17.29 -1.71
CA GLY A 23 47.33 -15.94 -1.81
C GLY A 23 46.36 -14.77 -1.70
N THR A 24 46.25 -14.17 -0.50
CA THR A 24 45.76 -12.80 -0.24
C THR A 24 46.79 -11.76 -0.67
N PRO A 25 46.41 -10.68 -1.38
CA PRO A 25 47.27 -9.52 -1.52
C PRO A 25 47.11 -8.61 -0.29
N THR A 26 48.24 -8.32 0.31
CA THR A 26 48.42 -7.32 1.39
C THR A 26 48.24 -5.92 0.83
N PHE A 27 47.32 -5.16 1.39
CA PHE A 27 47.15 -3.71 1.16
C PHE A 27 47.89 -2.96 2.26
N SER A 28 48.88 -2.13 1.88
CA SER A 28 49.57 -1.18 2.74
C SER A 28 48.71 0.11 2.88
N PRO A 29 48.64 0.75 4.06
CA PRO A 29 47.93 2.01 4.22
C PRO A 29 48.77 3.20 3.68
N PRO A 30 48.15 4.25 3.15
CA PRO A 30 48.85 5.49 2.82
C PRO A 30 49.11 6.36 4.06
N ASP A 31 50.24 7.06 4.02
CA ASP A 31 50.79 7.92 5.05
C ASP A 31 49.87 9.08 5.44
N SER A 32 49.92 9.35 6.74
CA SER A 32 49.34 10.48 7.44
C SER A 32 50.11 11.75 7.13
N ASP A 33 49.40 12.84 6.82
CA ASP A 33 49.73 14.20 7.29
C ASP A 33 48.55 15.12 6.91
N ASP A 34 47.63 15.35 7.82
CA ASP A 34 46.87 16.59 7.89
C ASP A 34 46.35 16.80 9.33
N GLU A 35 46.64 17.98 9.81
CA GLU A 35 46.53 18.50 11.16
C GLU A 35 45.10 18.42 11.72
N PHE A 36 44.97 17.72 12.86
CA PHE A 36 43.76 17.69 13.68
C PHE A 36 43.81 18.75 14.76
N VAL A 37 43.06 19.83 14.64
CA VAL A 37 42.89 20.84 15.66
C VAL A 37 41.97 20.32 16.77
N MET A 38 42.51 20.02 17.90
CA MET A 38 41.82 19.65 19.13
C MET A 38 41.14 20.88 19.76
N MET A 39 39.84 20.87 19.93
CA MET A 39 39.14 21.72 20.90
C MET A 39 38.90 20.94 22.20
N GLY A 40 39.41 21.47 23.30
CA GLY A 40 39.37 20.88 24.61
C GLY A 40 38.00 20.92 25.30
N PRO A 41 37.87 20.28 26.49
CA PRO A 41 36.59 19.98 27.13
C PRO A 41 36.03 21.17 27.91
N ILE A 42 34.72 21.44 27.74
CA ILE A 42 33.98 22.40 28.58
C ILE A 42 33.40 21.65 29.78
N SER A 43 33.80 22.13 30.96
CA SER A 43 33.44 21.66 32.29
C SER A 43 31.96 21.97 32.64
N LYS A 44 31.44 21.11 33.53
CA LYS A 44 30.17 21.25 34.25
C LYS A 44 29.98 22.61 34.93
N ALA A 45 28.81 23.22 34.83
CA ALA A 45 28.22 24.01 35.93
C ALA A 45 26.68 24.00 35.85
N SER A 46 26.13 23.67 36.97
CA SER A 46 24.76 23.70 37.44
C SER A 46 24.15 25.11 37.49
N GLY A 47 22.81 25.21 37.27
CA GLY A 47 22.07 26.38 37.76
C GLY A 47 20.87 26.75 36.92
N LEU A 48 19.70 26.38 37.42
CA LEU A 48 18.37 26.74 36.97
C LEU A 48 18.12 28.24 37.21
N SER A 49 17.81 29.03 36.16
CA SER A 49 16.97 30.24 36.27
C SER A 49 16.62 30.75 34.88
N ILE A 50 15.33 30.88 34.64
CA ILE A 50 14.72 31.46 33.43
C ILE A 50 14.78 32.97 33.57
N PRO A 51 15.38 33.76 32.66
CA PRO A 51 15.10 35.18 32.56
C PRO A 51 14.11 35.47 31.41
N CYS A 52 13.16 36.31 31.75
CA CYS A 52 12.25 36.95 30.80
C CYS A 52 13.02 37.64 29.67
N LEU A 53 12.58 37.40 28.41
CA LEU A 53 13.08 38.13 27.26
C LEU A 53 12.59 39.59 27.32
N ASP A 54 13.53 40.49 27.41
CA ASP A 54 13.33 41.93 27.28
C ASP A 54 13.20 42.27 25.76
N ALA A 55 12.07 42.88 25.39
CA ALA A 55 11.68 43.15 24.01
C ALA A 55 12.41 44.36 23.37
N SER A 56 13.60 44.75 23.88
CA SER A 56 14.29 45.97 23.43
C SER A 56 15.57 45.75 22.61
N ILE A 57 15.90 44.56 22.16
CA ILE A 57 17.15 44.27 21.40
C ILE A 57 16.89 43.85 19.93
N ILE A 58 15.70 44.09 19.39
CA ILE A 58 15.43 43.88 17.93
C ILE A 58 15.19 45.24 17.25
N SER A 59 16.18 46.11 17.36
CA SER A 59 16.26 47.33 16.53
C SER A 59 17.70 47.71 16.30
N GLN A 60 18.44 46.96 15.53
CA GLN A 60 19.66 47.43 14.88
C GLN A 60 19.87 46.75 13.54
N ASP A 61 19.69 47.55 12.52
CA ASP A 61 20.34 47.54 11.19
C ASP A 61 20.24 46.27 10.33
N TYR A 62 19.07 46.08 9.67
CA TYR A 62 19.06 45.55 8.32
C TYR A 62 18.83 46.71 7.35
N HIS A 63 19.89 47.17 6.75
CA HIS A 63 19.81 47.93 5.51
C HIS A 63 19.10 47.08 4.43
N LEU A 64 17.86 47.43 4.13
CA LEU A 64 17.13 46.95 2.97
C LEU A 64 17.86 47.41 1.75
N SER A 65 18.56 46.49 1.07
CA SER A 65 18.82 46.64 -0.37
C SER A 65 17.53 46.26 -1.06
N GLU A 66 16.80 47.28 -1.53
CA GLU A 66 15.74 47.14 -2.52
C GLU A 66 16.35 46.54 -3.80
N HIS A 67 16.23 45.24 -4.00
CA HIS A 67 16.13 44.64 -5.30
C HIS A 67 14.87 43.78 -5.28
N GLY A 68 13.84 44.30 -5.98
CA GLY A 68 12.60 43.60 -6.21
C GLY A 68 12.85 42.41 -7.14
N GLU A 69 12.78 41.24 -6.57
CA GLU A 69 12.23 40.06 -7.18
C GLU A 69 11.10 39.63 -6.22
N ASP A 70 9.87 39.84 -6.67
CA ASP A 70 8.70 39.24 -6.04
C ASP A 70 8.85 37.71 -6.14
N ASP A 71 9.59 37.12 -5.23
CA ASP A 71 9.52 35.68 -4.96
C ASP A 71 8.15 35.41 -4.35
N ASP A 72 7.21 35.08 -5.23
CA ASP A 72 5.84 34.71 -4.93
C ASP A 72 5.86 33.33 -4.24
N TYR A 73 6.22 33.33 -2.94
CA TYR A 73 6.14 32.13 -2.13
C TYR A 73 4.67 31.74 -1.98
N PRO A 74 4.30 30.47 -2.27
CA PRO A 74 2.92 30.05 -2.22
C PRO A 74 2.37 30.24 -0.82
N THR A 75 1.25 30.95 -0.70
CA THR A 75 0.56 31.22 0.57
C THR A 75 -0.06 29.93 1.12
N GLU A 76 -0.20 29.84 2.45
CA GLU A 76 -0.88 28.73 3.11
C GLU A 76 -2.30 28.53 2.57
N SER A 77 -2.99 29.60 2.21
CA SER A 77 -4.29 29.57 1.54
C SER A 77 -4.24 28.84 0.19
N SER A 78 -3.19 29.06 -0.60
CA SER A 78 -2.97 28.38 -1.88
C SER A 78 -2.75 26.88 -1.71
N PHE A 79 -1.98 26.49 -0.69
CA PHE A 79 -1.76 25.09 -0.36
C PHE A 79 -3.06 24.41 0.11
N ASN A 80 -3.82 25.01 1.01
CA ASN A 80 -5.07 24.44 1.50
C ASN A 80 -6.09 24.25 0.37
N PHE A 81 -6.14 25.15 -0.60
CA PHE A 81 -6.98 25.01 -1.79
C PHE A 81 -6.53 23.85 -2.68
N PHE A 82 -5.22 23.73 -2.95
CA PHE A 82 -4.65 22.61 -3.69
C PHE A 82 -4.90 21.26 -3.01
N ARG A 83 -4.68 21.20 -1.70
CA ARG A 83 -4.97 20.04 -0.86
C ARG A 83 -6.43 19.59 -1.00
N LEU A 84 -7.37 20.52 -0.91
CA LEU A 84 -8.79 20.22 -1.07
C LEU A 84 -9.10 19.71 -2.49
N GLN A 85 -8.53 20.33 -3.54
CA GLN A 85 -8.72 19.90 -4.93
C GLN A 85 -8.32 18.46 -5.16
N TYR A 86 -7.22 18.02 -4.56
CA TYR A 86 -6.76 16.64 -4.67
C TYR A 86 -7.61 15.68 -3.84
N LEU A 87 -7.80 15.98 -2.56
CA LEU A 87 -8.43 15.05 -1.61
C LEU A 87 -9.89 14.76 -1.94
N ILE A 88 -10.63 15.72 -2.50
CA ILE A 88 -12.04 15.48 -2.90
C ILE A 88 -12.15 14.53 -4.09
N VAL A 89 -11.25 14.63 -5.07
CA VAL A 89 -11.18 13.70 -6.20
C VAL A 89 -10.79 12.32 -5.71
N TYR A 90 -9.72 12.26 -4.91
CA TYR A 90 -9.17 11.02 -4.41
C TYR A 90 -10.18 10.27 -3.51
N MET A 91 -10.92 10.98 -2.66
CA MET A 91 -12.00 10.41 -1.86
C MET A 91 -13.09 9.78 -2.73
N ALA A 92 -13.51 10.47 -3.80
CA ALA A 92 -14.54 9.94 -4.70
C ALA A 92 -14.07 8.67 -5.42
N ILE A 93 -12.81 8.63 -5.85
CA ILE A 93 -12.21 7.45 -6.48
C ILE A 93 -12.12 6.28 -5.51
N MET A 94 -11.57 6.48 -4.31
CA MET A 94 -11.44 5.42 -3.30
C MET A 94 -12.80 4.89 -2.83
N LEU A 95 -13.82 5.76 -2.78
CA LEU A 95 -15.17 5.35 -2.47
C LEU A 95 -15.78 4.47 -3.57
N ALA A 96 -15.58 4.85 -4.84
CA ALA A 96 -16.07 4.08 -5.99
C ALA A 96 -15.42 2.69 -6.05
N ASP A 97 -14.11 2.63 -5.85
CA ASP A 97 -13.33 1.38 -5.83
C ASP A 97 -13.81 0.45 -4.71
N GLY A 98 -13.97 0.97 -3.48
CA GLY A 98 -14.47 0.19 -2.37
C GLY A 98 -15.91 -0.32 -2.56
N LEU A 99 -16.78 0.41 -3.26
CA LEU A 99 -18.17 -0.01 -3.53
C LEU A 99 -18.22 -1.28 -4.38
N GLN A 100 -17.46 -1.35 -5.46
CA GLN A 100 -17.47 -2.51 -6.36
C GLN A 100 -16.85 -3.76 -5.73
N GLY A 101 -15.78 -3.60 -4.94
CA GLY A 101 -15.04 -4.71 -4.35
C GLY A 101 -15.88 -5.59 -3.41
N THR A 102 -16.80 -5.00 -2.65
CA THR A 102 -17.56 -5.70 -1.61
C THR A 102 -18.48 -6.82 -2.12
N HIS A 103 -19.06 -6.68 -3.30
CA HIS A 103 -20.11 -7.58 -3.82
C HIS A 103 -19.70 -8.33 -5.08
N LEU A 104 -18.49 -8.18 -5.56
CA LEU A 104 -18.01 -8.76 -6.82
C LEU A 104 -18.08 -10.29 -6.82
N TYR A 105 -17.67 -10.92 -5.72
CA TYR A 105 -17.74 -12.37 -5.57
C TYR A 105 -19.19 -12.87 -5.68
N VAL A 106 -20.08 -12.28 -4.91
CA VAL A 106 -21.50 -12.65 -4.85
C VAL A 106 -22.18 -12.47 -6.19
N LEU A 107 -21.84 -11.40 -6.91
CA LEU A 107 -22.38 -11.12 -8.24
C LEU A 107 -21.98 -12.19 -9.25
N TYR A 108 -20.70 -12.54 -9.33
CA TYR A 108 -20.19 -13.54 -10.27
C TYR A 108 -20.70 -14.95 -9.96
N GLU A 109 -20.78 -15.30 -8.68
CA GLU A 109 -21.37 -16.56 -8.23
C GLU A 109 -22.85 -16.63 -8.62
N GLY A 110 -23.61 -15.54 -8.40
CA GLY A 110 -25.01 -15.44 -8.80
C GLY A 110 -25.24 -15.58 -10.31
N TYR A 111 -24.24 -15.25 -11.14
CA TYR A 111 -24.26 -15.49 -12.58
C TYR A 111 -23.89 -16.92 -12.97
N GLY A 112 -23.42 -17.74 -12.02
CA GLY A 112 -23.03 -19.13 -12.26
C GLY A 112 -21.70 -19.33 -12.97
N TYR A 113 -20.82 -18.31 -12.99
CA TYR A 113 -19.48 -18.38 -13.57
C TYR A 113 -18.42 -18.74 -12.54
N SER A 114 -17.28 -19.26 -13.05
CA SER A 114 -16.12 -19.53 -12.19
C SER A 114 -15.48 -18.21 -11.72
N VAL A 115 -15.78 -17.84 -10.49
CA VAL A 115 -15.27 -16.62 -9.86
C VAL A 115 -13.74 -16.62 -9.86
N ALA A 116 -13.11 -17.77 -9.48
CA ALA A 116 -11.65 -17.92 -9.47
C ALA A 116 -11.00 -17.63 -10.81
N SER A 117 -11.61 -18.09 -11.91
CA SER A 117 -11.05 -17.86 -13.26
C SER A 117 -11.10 -16.39 -13.65
N LEU A 118 -12.18 -15.68 -13.29
CA LEU A 118 -12.34 -14.26 -13.59
C LEU A 118 -11.37 -13.40 -12.76
N TYR A 119 -11.20 -13.70 -11.47
CA TYR A 119 -10.20 -13.01 -10.62
C TYR A 119 -8.78 -13.26 -11.12
N CYS A 120 -8.43 -14.52 -11.41
CA CYS A 120 -7.11 -14.86 -11.95
C CYS A 120 -6.82 -14.08 -13.25
N LEU A 121 -7.79 -13.94 -14.12
CA LEU A 121 -7.65 -13.17 -15.36
C LEU A 121 -7.34 -11.69 -15.09
N GLY A 122 -8.00 -11.07 -14.11
CA GLY A 122 -7.71 -9.70 -13.67
C GLY A 122 -6.28 -9.53 -13.15
N PHE A 123 -5.84 -10.43 -12.27
CA PHE A 123 -4.47 -10.41 -11.72
C PHE A 123 -3.41 -10.62 -12.80
N VAL A 124 -3.62 -11.56 -13.71
CA VAL A 124 -2.71 -11.80 -14.83
C VAL A 124 -2.63 -10.57 -15.74
N SER A 125 -3.77 -9.96 -16.08
CA SER A 125 -3.81 -8.72 -16.86
C SER A 125 -3.07 -7.58 -16.15
N GLY A 126 -3.29 -7.40 -14.85
CA GLY A 126 -2.58 -6.42 -14.03
C GLY A 126 -1.06 -6.65 -14.05
N ALA A 127 -0.61 -7.88 -13.83
CA ALA A 127 0.81 -8.22 -13.86
C ALA A 127 1.46 -7.91 -15.21
N PHE A 128 0.77 -8.20 -16.33
CA PHE A 128 1.28 -7.89 -17.66
C PHE A 128 1.31 -6.39 -17.96
N SER A 129 0.33 -5.62 -17.53
CA SER A 129 0.24 -4.19 -17.82
C SER A 129 1.14 -3.32 -16.93
N SER A 130 1.44 -3.77 -15.72
CA SER A 130 2.18 -3.02 -14.69
C SER A 130 3.49 -2.37 -15.20
N PRO A 131 4.39 -3.05 -15.95
CA PRO A 131 5.65 -2.45 -16.39
C PRO A 131 5.48 -1.27 -17.36
N PHE A 132 4.33 -1.19 -18.05
CA PHE A 132 4.11 -0.24 -19.14
C PHE A 132 3.28 0.98 -18.71
N ILE A 133 2.42 0.83 -17.71
CA ILE A 133 1.44 1.87 -17.33
C ILE A 133 2.12 3.13 -16.83
N GLY A 134 3.16 3.05 -16.00
CA GLY A 134 3.85 4.25 -15.51
C GLY A 134 4.42 5.11 -16.64
N ALA A 135 5.09 4.50 -17.63
CA ALA A 135 5.61 5.21 -18.78
C ALA A 135 4.50 5.76 -19.70
N PHE A 136 3.39 5.04 -19.83
CA PHE A 136 2.21 5.52 -20.54
C PHE A 136 1.62 6.76 -19.87
N VAL A 137 1.42 6.74 -18.56
CA VAL A 137 0.88 7.87 -17.77
C VAL A 137 1.75 9.10 -17.90
N ASP A 138 3.07 8.95 -17.80
CA ASP A 138 4.02 10.05 -17.89
C ASP A 138 4.03 10.72 -19.29
N LYS A 139 3.86 9.93 -20.35
CA LYS A 139 3.84 10.40 -21.74
C LYS A 139 2.46 10.92 -22.17
N PHE A 140 1.39 10.22 -21.79
CA PHE A 140 0.01 10.54 -22.20
C PHE A 140 -0.53 11.78 -21.49
N GLY A 141 -0.05 12.05 -20.28
CA GLY A 141 -0.51 13.10 -19.37
C GLY A 141 -1.35 12.52 -18.23
N ARG A 142 -1.06 13.00 -17.04
CA ARG A 142 -1.59 12.37 -15.81
C ARG A 142 -3.06 12.69 -15.57
N LYS A 143 -3.51 13.92 -15.91
CA LYS A 143 -4.96 14.25 -15.90
C LYS A 143 -5.73 13.40 -16.91
N ARG A 144 -5.18 13.26 -18.13
CA ARG A 144 -5.82 12.42 -19.18
C ARG A 144 -5.85 10.96 -18.77
N ALA A 145 -4.79 10.45 -18.12
CA ALA A 145 -4.74 9.09 -17.61
C ALA A 145 -5.77 8.88 -16.49
N ALA A 146 -5.93 9.83 -15.56
CA ALA A 146 -6.97 9.78 -14.53
C ALA A 146 -8.39 9.84 -15.12
N ALA A 147 -8.62 10.67 -16.14
CA ALA A 147 -9.90 10.69 -16.85
C ALA A 147 -10.16 9.37 -17.59
N LEU A 148 -9.14 8.80 -18.24
CA LEU A 148 -9.24 7.49 -18.89
C LEU A 148 -9.57 6.38 -17.88
N TYR A 149 -8.90 6.38 -16.71
CA TYR A 149 -9.23 5.49 -15.60
C TYR A 149 -10.72 5.57 -15.26
N CYS A 150 -11.24 6.76 -15.00
CA CYS A 150 -12.67 6.94 -14.65
C CYS A 150 -13.61 6.42 -15.74
N VAL A 151 -13.31 6.67 -17.02
CA VAL A 151 -14.12 6.18 -18.14
C VAL A 151 -14.09 4.65 -18.21
N LEU A 152 -12.93 4.04 -18.08
CA LEU A 152 -12.77 2.59 -18.10
C LEU A 152 -13.48 1.94 -16.91
N GLU A 153 -13.40 2.49 -15.71
CA GLU A 153 -14.08 2.01 -14.52
C GLU A 153 -15.62 2.07 -14.68
N MET A 154 -16.14 3.15 -15.24
CA MET A 154 -17.59 3.21 -15.54
C MET A 154 -18.00 2.12 -16.53
N ILE A 155 -17.19 1.86 -17.57
CA ILE A 155 -17.45 0.79 -18.55
C ILE A 155 -17.39 -0.58 -17.87
N ILE A 156 -16.37 -0.85 -17.04
CA ILE A 156 -16.22 -2.09 -16.28
C ILE A 156 -17.45 -2.33 -15.42
N ASN A 157 -17.78 -1.37 -14.55
CA ASN A 157 -18.91 -1.47 -13.64
C ASN A 157 -20.25 -1.64 -14.39
N GLN A 158 -20.39 -1.07 -15.58
CA GLN A 158 -21.57 -1.28 -16.41
C GLN A 158 -21.60 -2.67 -17.02
N MET A 159 -20.46 -3.21 -17.48
CA MET A 159 -20.37 -4.56 -18.05
C MET A 159 -20.65 -5.63 -16.99
N GLU A 160 -20.17 -5.42 -15.75
CA GLU A 160 -20.37 -6.35 -14.64
C GLU A 160 -21.83 -6.52 -14.20
N GLN A 161 -22.67 -5.53 -14.44
CA GLN A 161 -24.12 -5.63 -14.15
C GLN A 161 -24.86 -6.61 -15.06
N HIS A 162 -24.22 -7.12 -16.11
CA HIS A 162 -24.83 -8.02 -17.06
C HIS A 162 -24.18 -9.42 -17.06
N PRO A 163 -24.97 -10.51 -17.00
CA PRO A 163 -24.45 -11.88 -16.96
C PRO A 163 -23.93 -12.37 -18.32
N MET A 164 -23.12 -11.58 -19.01
CA MET A 164 -22.49 -11.93 -20.27
C MET A 164 -21.04 -12.32 -20.08
N LEU A 165 -20.67 -13.59 -20.23
CA LEU A 165 -19.31 -14.08 -19.99
C LEU A 165 -18.23 -13.28 -20.73
N ILE A 166 -18.45 -12.95 -22.01
CA ILE A 166 -17.50 -12.17 -22.81
C ILE A 166 -17.33 -10.76 -22.22
N GLY A 167 -18.42 -10.15 -21.76
CA GLY A 167 -18.38 -8.86 -21.07
C GLY A 167 -17.56 -8.93 -19.77
N LEU A 168 -17.81 -9.96 -18.94
CA LEU A 168 -17.08 -10.16 -17.68
C LEU A 168 -15.59 -10.44 -17.92
N ILE A 169 -15.24 -11.23 -18.94
CA ILE A 169 -13.83 -11.44 -19.33
C ILE A 169 -13.18 -10.11 -19.74
N ALA A 170 -13.85 -9.33 -20.58
CA ALA A 170 -13.33 -8.02 -21.00
C ALA A 170 -13.20 -7.06 -19.81
N ALA A 171 -14.20 -7.02 -18.90
CA ALA A 171 -14.16 -6.23 -17.68
C ALA A 171 -12.94 -6.60 -16.80
N ARG A 172 -12.65 -7.90 -16.63
CA ARG A 172 -11.49 -8.36 -15.85
C ARG A 172 -10.15 -8.01 -16.49
N VAL A 173 -10.04 -8.12 -17.82
CA VAL A 173 -8.82 -7.72 -18.54
C VAL A 173 -8.60 -6.21 -18.45
N ILE A 174 -9.63 -5.41 -18.65
CA ILE A 174 -9.55 -3.95 -18.52
C ILE A 174 -9.30 -3.58 -17.05
N GLY A 175 -9.95 -4.26 -16.09
CA GLY A 175 -9.79 -4.05 -14.65
C GLY A 175 -8.34 -4.22 -14.17
N GLY A 176 -7.61 -5.21 -14.70
CA GLY A 176 -6.17 -5.33 -14.42
C GLY A 176 -5.33 -4.14 -14.92
N VAL A 177 -5.74 -3.51 -16.01
CA VAL A 177 -5.09 -2.28 -16.51
C VAL A 177 -5.46 -1.08 -15.67
N THR A 178 -6.74 -0.94 -15.28
CA THR A 178 -7.21 0.21 -14.48
C THR A 178 -6.64 0.19 -13.07
N THR A 179 -6.44 -0.98 -12.46
CA THR A 179 -5.73 -1.11 -11.19
C THR A 179 -4.35 -0.44 -11.23
N ASN A 180 -3.57 -0.70 -12.29
CA ASN A 180 -2.27 -0.06 -12.46
C ASN A 180 -2.36 1.45 -12.80
N LEU A 181 -3.41 1.88 -13.49
CA LEU A 181 -3.67 3.31 -13.73
C LEU A 181 -3.97 4.01 -12.40
N LEU A 182 -4.81 3.42 -11.55
CA LEU A 182 -5.14 3.95 -10.23
C LEU A 182 -3.87 4.17 -9.40
N GLY A 183 -3.04 3.16 -9.28
CA GLY A 183 -1.78 3.23 -8.55
C GLY A 183 -0.75 4.20 -9.12
N SER A 184 -0.86 4.60 -10.39
CA SER A 184 0.16 5.40 -11.04
C SER A 184 -0.22 6.87 -11.28
N CYS A 185 -1.46 7.15 -11.73
CA CYS A 185 -1.76 8.49 -12.24
C CYS A 185 -2.09 9.51 -11.14
N PHE A 186 -2.79 9.11 -10.07
CA PHE A 186 -3.27 10.05 -9.05
C PHE A 186 -2.12 10.60 -8.19
N GLU A 187 -1.27 9.73 -7.66
CA GLU A 187 -0.14 10.15 -6.86
C GLU A 187 0.93 10.85 -7.70
N ALA A 188 1.20 10.36 -8.91
CA ALA A 188 2.14 11.04 -9.81
C ALA A 188 1.67 12.45 -10.19
N TRP A 189 0.36 12.65 -10.41
CA TRP A 189 -0.21 13.98 -10.61
C TRP A 189 0.01 14.87 -9.40
N LEU A 190 -0.29 14.36 -8.20
CA LEU A 190 -0.13 15.06 -6.93
C LEU A 190 1.30 15.57 -6.73
N VAL A 191 2.28 14.64 -6.78
CA VAL A 191 3.69 14.96 -6.53
C VAL A 191 4.22 15.99 -7.54
N THR A 192 3.86 15.85 -8.80
CA THR A 192 4.32 16.79 -9.84
C THR A 192 3.65 18.15 -9.71
N GLU A 193 2.35 18.20 -9.47
CA GLU A 193 1.65 19.48 -9.32
C GLU A 193 2.09 20.21 -8.05
N HIS A 194 2.35 19.47 -6.94
CA HIS A 194 2.94 20.02 -5.73
C HIS A 194 4.29 20.71 -6.01
N ARG A 195 5.18 20.02 -6.73
CA ARG A 195 6.49 20.57 -7.11
C ARG A 195 6.40 21.74 -8.10
N ASN A 196 5.48 21.68 -9.04
CA ASN A 196 5.24 22.76 -9.99
C ASN A 196 4.78 24.04 -9.30
N ARG A 197 4.03 23.91 -8.19
CA ARG A 197 3.57 25.03 -7.35
C ARG A 197 4.59 25.47 -6.31
N LYS A 198 5.78 24.84 -6.27
CA LYS A 198 6.88 25.17 -5.37
C LYS A 198 6.50 25.10 -3.88
N PHE A 199 5.62 24.18 -3.48
CA PHE A 199 5.35 23.92 -2.07
C PHE A 199 6.52 23.16 -1.43
N ASP A 200 6.68 23.30 -0.10
CA ASP A 200 7.71 22.64 0.68
C ASP A 200 7.48 21.13 0.85
N GLU A 201 8.55 20.37 1.08
CA GLU A 201 8.44 18.90 1.22
C GLU A 201 7.64 18.47 2.47
N GLU A 202 7.59 19.28 3.55
CA GLU A 202 6.76 18.99 4.72
C GLU A 202 5.27 18.99 4.37
N SER A 203 4.84 19.90 3.49
CA SER A 203 3.46 19.94 3.01
C SER A 203 3.11 18.75 2.12
N LEU A 204 4.09 18.17 1.39
CA LEU A 204 3.89 16.94 0.64
C LEU A 204 3.67 15.74 1.58
N GLU A 205 4.47 15.61 2.64
CA GLU A 205 4.28 14.56 3.65
C GLU A 205 2.91 14.66 4.33
N LEU A 206 2.48 15.88 4.65
CA LEU A 206 1.15 16.15 5.18
C LEU A 206 0.06 15.63 4.23
N LEU A 207 0.19 15.94 2.95
CA LEU A 207 -0.80 15.59 1.93
C LEU A 207 -0.85 14.08 1.67
N MET A 208 0.30 13.39 1.68
CA MET A 208 0.38 11.93 1.58
C MET A 208 -0.30 11.26 2.79
N ARG A 209 -0.07 11.78 4.00
CA ARG A 209 -0.74 11.31 5.21
C ARG A 209 -2.25 11.47 5.11
N ASP A 210 -2.72 12.62 4.65
CA ASP A 210 -4.14 12.90 4.52
C ASP A 210 -4.80 12.03 3.43
N SER A 211 -4.09 11.75 2.35
CA SER A 211 -4.53 10.82 1.31
C SER A 211 -4.75 9.42 1.89
N SER A 212 -3.83 8.95 2.72
CA SER A 212 -3.97 7.66 3.41
C SER A 212 -5.17 7.64 4.36
N ILE A 213 -5.39 8.71 5.14
CA ILE A 213 -6.54 8.82 6.03
C ILE A 213 -7.85 8.79 5.24
N ILE A 214 -7.91 9.52 4.13
CA ILE A 214 -9.10 9.58 3.27
C ILE A 214 -9.38 8.24 2.60
N SER A 215 -8.36 7.57 2.05
CA SER A 215 -8.49 6.24 1.45
C SER A 215 -9.06 5.23 2.45
N ASN A 216 -8.48 5.16 3.63
CA ASN A 216 -8.95 4.27 4.69
C ASN A 216 -10.40 4.59 5.14
N SER A 217 -10.72 5.88 5.29
CA SER A 217 -12.06 6.30 5.65
C SER A 217 -13.08 5.99 4.55
N ALA A 218 -12.71 6.19 3.29
CA ALA A 218 -13.54 5.85 2.13
C ALA A 218 -13.80 4.34 2.05
N ALA A 219 -12.80 3.50 2.32
CA ALA A 219 -12.95 2.05 2.33
C ALA A 219 -13.91 1.57 3.42
N ILE A 220 -13.84 2.13 4.64
CA ILE A 220 -14.80 1.81 5.71
C ILE A 220 -16.21 2.25 5.30
N PHE A 221 -16.35 3.49 4.82
CA PHE A 221 -17.64 4.06 4.45
C PHE A 221 -18.26 3.35 3.25
N SER A 222 -17.44 2.90 2.28
CA SER A 222 -17.90 2.14 1.11
C SER A 222 -18.57 0.84 1.52
N GLY A 223 -18.08 0.15 2.56
CA GLY A 223 -18.70 -1.06 3.09
C GLY A 223 -20.15 -0.82 3.56
N PHE A 224 -20.37 0.24 4.37
CA PHE A 224 -21.71 0.60 4.82
C PHE A 224 -22.63 1.03 3.66
N LEU A 225 -22.11 1.84 2.76
CA LEU A 225 -22.85 2.31 1.60
C LEU A 225 -23.19 1.18 0.64
N ALA A 226 -22.24 0.27 0.39
CA ALA A 226 -22.46 -0.91 -0.46
C ALA A 226 -23.54 -1.82 0.13
N HIS A 227 -23.53 -2.03 1.45
CA HIS A 227 -24.59 -2.80 2.12
C HIS A 227 -25.96 -2.16 1.90
N ALA A 228 -26.08 -0.86 2.15
CA ALA A 228 -27.35 -0.13 1.93
C ALA A 228 -27.78 -0.20 0.45
N LEU A 229 -26.88 0.03 -0.49
CA LEU A 229 -27.19 -0.05 -1.92
C LEU A 229 -27.61 -1.46 -2.35
N ALA A 230 -26.99 -2.51 -1.78
CA ALA A 230 -27.37 -3.88 -2.05
C ALA A 230 -28.77 -4.22 -1.49
N GLU A 231 -29.13 -3.71 -0.32
CA GLU A 231 -30.48 -3.89 0.23
C GLU A 231 -31.56 -3.18 -0.60
N PHE A 232 -31.29 -1.96 -1.11
CA PHE A 232 -32.30 -1.19 -1.85
C PHE A 232 -32.39 -1.54 -3.35
N LEU A 233 -31.25 -1.86 -3.99
CA LEU A 233 -31.14 -2.03 -5.44
C LEU A 233 -30.73 -3.48 -5.85
N GLY A 234 -30.55 -4.35 -4.85
CA GLY A 234 -30.07 -5.73 -5.07
C GLY A 234 -28.55 -5.81 -5.33
N PRO A 235 -28.03 -6.99 -5.71
CA PRO A 235 -26.58 -7.26 -5.80
C PRO A 235 -25.83 -6.34 -6.77
N VAL A 236 -26.51 -5.70 -7.72
CA VAL A 236 -25.92 -4.73 -8.67
C VAL A 236 -25.88 -3.31 -8.13
N GLY A 237 -26.54 -3.04 -7.00
CA GLY A 237 -26.60 -1.70 -6.38
C GLY A 237 -25.25 -1.05 -6.13
N PRO A 238 -24.28 -1.74 -5.50
CA PRO A 238 -22.93 -1.21 -5.29
C PRO A 238 -22.24 -0.78 -6.58
N PHE A 239 -22.39 -1.53 -7.67
CA PHE A 239 -21.80 -1.19 -8.97
C PHE A 239 -22.45 0.05 -9.60
N GLN A 240 -23.77 0.23 -9.43
CA GLN A 240 -24.44 1.47 -9.84
C GLN A 240 -23.96 2.67 -9.02
N GLY A 241 -23.77 2.47 -7.72
CA GLY A 241 -23.17 3.47 -6.83
C GLY A 241 -21.74 3.82 -7.26
N ALA A 242 -20.92 2.83 -7.63
CA ALA A 242 -19.58 3.04 -8.15
C ALA A 242 -19.58 3.85 -9.45
N VAL A 243 -20.49 3.53 -10.42
CA VAL A 243 -20.65 4.33 -11.67
C VAL A 243 -20.99 5.79 -11.34
N ALA A 244 -21.94 6.01 -10.43
CA ALA A 244 -22.35 7.37 -10.05
C ALA A 244 -21.19 8.15 -9.40
N THR A 245 -20.48 7.52 -8.47
CA THR A 245 -19.35 8.15 -7.76
C THR A 245 -18.17 8.41 -8.69
N THR A 246 -17.85 7.46 -9.59
CA THR A 246 -16.80 7.63 -10.62
C THR A 246 -17.17 8.74 -11.62
N SER A 247 -18.45 8.90 -11.95
CA SER A 247 -18.92 10.00 -12.81
C SER A 247 -18.69 11.36 -12.16
N ILE A 248 -18.91 11.46 -10.84
CA ILE A 248 -18.58 12.67 -10.06
C ILE A 248 -17.06 12.91 -10.09
N ALA A 249 -16.26 11.88 -9.83
CA ALA A 249 -14.81 11.97 -9.86
C ALA A 249 -14.30 12.42 -11.23
N LEU A 250 -14.82 11.87 -12.34
CA LEU A 250 -14.48 12.29 -13.70
C LEU A 250 -14.78 13.77 -13.92
N THR A 251 -15.96 14.23 -13.50
CA THR A 251 -16.36 15.63 -13.62
C THR A 251 -15.39 16.54 -12.85
N LEU A 252 -15.01 16.15 -11.64
CA LEU A 252 -14.03 16.89 -10.82
C LEU A 252 -12.65 16.90 -11.48
N VAL A 253 -12.13 15.75 -11.94
CA VAL A 253 -10.84 15.67 -12.65
C VAL A 253 -10.82 16.60 -13.86
N LEU A 254 -11.86 16.57 -14.68
CA LEU A 254 -11.92 17.39 -15.89
C LEU A 254 -12.01 18.89 -15.59
N SER A 255 -12.72 19.28 -14.53
CA SER A 255 -13.00 20.68 -14.20
C SER A 255 -11.92 21.35 -13.35
N ILE A 256 -11.30 20.64 -12.39
CA ILE A 256 -10.40 21.26 -11.41
C ILE A 256 -8.93 20.90 -11.56
N TRP A 257 -8.59 19.77 -12.22
CA TRP A 257 -7.19 19.38 -12.39
C TRP A 257 -6.57 20.04 -13.61
N THR A 258 -5.30 20.41 -13.49
CA THR A 258 -4.44 20.85 -14.59
C THR A 258 -3.72 19.65 -15.21
N GLU A 259 -3.36 19.73 -16.50
CA GLU A 259 -2.56 18.67 -17.11
C GLU A 259 -1.11 18.81 -16.67
N ASN A 260 -0.50 17.68 -16.34
CA ASN A 260 0.93 17.62 -16.11
C ASN A 260 1.52 16.30 -16.66
N TYR A 261 2.81 16.32 -16.94
CA TYR A 261 3.54 15.24 -17.60
C TYR A 261 4.74 14.82 -16.76
N GLY A 262 5.25 13.62 -16.99
CA GLY A 262 6.55 13.22 -16.47
C GLY A 262 7.66 14.05 -17.11
N SER A 263 8.78 14.26 -16.41
CA SER A 263 9.97 14.92 -16.95
C SER A 263 10.60 14.03 -18.03
N SER A 264 10.10 14.14 -19.26
CA SER A 264 10.67 13.50 -20.44
C SER A 264 11.61 14.49 -21.14
N GLY A 265 12.91 14.32 -20.94
CA GLY A 265 13.88 14.77 -21.95
C GLY A 265 13.62 13.96 -23.25
N ASN A 266 13.51 14.67 -24.34
CA ASN A 266 12.85 14.26 -25.58
C ASN A 266 13.42 13.08 -26.37
N ASP A 267 14.51 12.38 -26.00
CA ASP A 267 15.18 11.43 -26.91
C ASP A 267 15.65 10.10 -26.29
N GLU A 268 15.47 9.84 -24.98
CA GLU A 268 16.05 8.63 -24.34
C GLU A 268 15.02 7.58 -23.87
N VAL A 269 13.74 7.77 -24.11
CA VAL A 269 12.67 7.00 -23.42
C VAL A 269 12.45 5.60 -23.99
N GLU A 270 12.68 5.36 -25.27
CA GLU A 270 12.43 4.01 -25.84
C GLU A 270 13.49 2.98 -25.46
N MET A 271 14.73 3.40 -25.25
CA MET A 271 15.80 2.52 -24.73
C MET A 271 15.65 2.26 -23.22
N SER A 272 14.79 3.02 -22.55
CA SER A 272 14.68 3.13 -21.11
C SER A 272 13.91 1.98 -20.43
N ILE A 273 12.79 1.50 -20.95
CA ILE A 273 11.94 0.52 -20.22
C ILE A 273 12.65 -0.82 -20.08
N PHE A 274 13.16 -1.37 -21.17
CA PHE A 274 13.87 -2.65 -21.15
C PHE A 274 15.20 -2.56 -20.40
N SER A 275 15.94 -1.45 -20.53
CA SER A 275 17.19 -1.25 -19.81
C SER A 275 16.96 -1.11 -18.30
N HIS A 276 15.92 -0.39 -17.88
CA HIS A 276 15.55 -0.29 -16.46
C HIS A 276 15.04 -1.63 -15.89
N MET A 277 14.21 -2.36 -16.64
CA MET A 277 13.80 -3.72 -16.24
C MET A 277 14.99 -4.66 -16.12
N ARG A 278 15.93 -4.59 -17.05
CA ARG A 278 17.16 -5.40 -17.00
C ARG A 278 18.03 -5.00 -15.81
N GLY A 279 18.24 -3.70 -15.57
CA GLY A 279 18.97 -3.21 -14.40
C GLY A 279 18.34 -3.63 -13.08
N ALA A 280 17.01 -3.53 -12.95
CA ALA A 280 16.28 -4.00 -11.79
C ALA A 280 16.45 -5.53 -11.59
N PHE A 281 16.35 -6.30 -12.66
CA PHE A 281 16.57 -7.75 -12.63
C PHE A 281 18.01 -8.12 -12.23
N GLU A 282 19.00 -7.42 -12.77
CA GLU A 282 20.41 -7.60 -12.41
C GLU A 282 20.65 -7.23 -10.94
N THR A 283 20.03 -6.16 -10.42
CA THR A 283 20.11 -5.76 -9.01
C THR A 283 19.51 -6.83 -8.10
N ILE A 284 18.32 -7.32 -8.42
CA ILE A 284 17.66 -8.40 -7.67
C ILE A 284 18.50 -9.70 -7.68
N LYS A 285 19.08 -10.04 -8.82
CA LYS A 285 19.91 -11.24 -8.97
C LYS A 285 21.22 -11.16 -8.18
N ASN A 286 21.80 -9.96 -8.10
CA ASN A 286 23.11 -9.75 -7.46
C ASN A 286 23.01 -9.60 -5.94
N ASP A 287 21.86 -9.19 -5.38
CA ASP A 287 21.65 -9.10 -3.93
C ASP A 287 20.59 -10.09 -3.46
N SER A 288 21.04 -11.15 -2.82
CA SER A 288 20.15 -12.18 -2.26
C SER A 288 19.23 -11.68 -1.13
N ARG A 289 19.50 -10.51 -0.55
CA ARG A 289 18.63 -9.91 0.48
C ARG A 289 17.40 -9.30 -0.19
N ILE A 290 17.60 -8.57 -1.29
CA ILE A 290 16.50 -7.97 -2.08
C ILE A 290 15.60 -9.09 -2.62
N LEU A 291 16.21 -10.15 -3.18
CA LEU A 291 15.46 -11.31 -3.68
C LEU A 291 14.61 -11.98 -2.59
N ARG A 292 15.18 -12.20 -1.40
CA ARG A 292 14.44 -12.82 -0.28
C ARG A 292 13.28 -11.96 0.19
N ILE A 293 13.49 -10.65 0.33
CA ILE A 293 12.41 -9.71 0.72
C ILE A 293 11.32 -9.73 -0.35
N GLY A 294 11.67 -9.65 -1.63
CA GLY A 294 10.71 -9.71 -2.72
C GLY A 294 9.89 -11.00 -2.75
N ILE A 295 10.53 -12.16 -2.51
CA ILE A 295 9.82 -13.46 -2.44
C ILE A 295 8.85 -13.47 -1.23
N ILE A 296 9.30 -13.05 -0.05
CA ILE A 296 8.47 -13.05 1.16
C ILE A 296 7.26 -12.14 0.98
N GLN A 297 7.47 -10.92 0.49
CA GLN A 297 6.38 -9.97 0.24
C GLN A 297 5.44 -10.46 -0.86
N GLY A 298 5.97 -11.03 -1.95
CA GLY A 298 5.14 -11.62 -2.99
C GLY A 298 4.29 -12.80 -2.51
N LEU A 299 4.80 -13.62 -1.57
CA LEU A 299 4.02 -14.69 -0.95
C LEU A 299 2.96 -14.14 0.02
N ALA A 300 3.29 -13.10 0.79
CA ALA A 300 2.36 -12.46 1.70
C ALA A 300 1.21 -11.79 0.93
N GLU A 301 1.53 -11.07 -0.14
CA GLU A 301 0.54 -10.47 -1.04
C GLU A 301 -0.33 -11.55 -1.71
N GLY A 302 0.26 -12.62 -2.23
CA GLY A 302 -0.50 -13.75 -2.79
C GLY A 302 -1.45 -14.41 -1.78
N ALA A 303 -1.05 -14.50 -0.50
CA ALA A 303 -1.92 -15.00 0.57
C ALA A 303 -3.07 -14.03 0.86
N LEU A 304 -2.79 -12.72 0.88
CA LEU A 304 -3.81 -11.67 1.07
C LEU A 304 -4.82 -11.70 -0.07
N GLN A 305 -4.38 -11.74 -1.33
CA GLN A 305 -5.27 -11.83 -2.49
C GLN A 305 -6.11 -13.11 -2.50
N THR A 306 -5.54 -14.21 -2.00
CA THR A 306 -6.30 -15.45 -1.81
C THR A 306 -7.37 -15.30 -0.73
N PHE A 307 -7.07 -14.61 0.36
CA PHE A 307 -8.04 -14.28 1.40
C PHE A 307 -9.16 -13.39 0.85
N VAL A 308 -8.82 -12.33 0.11
CA VAL A 308 -9.79 -11.42 -0.55
C VAL A 308 -10.77 -12.21 -1.42
N PHE A 309 -10.28 -13.20 -2.12
CA PHE A 309 -11.09 -14.07 -2.95
C PHE A 309 -11.97 -15.04 -2.14
N LEU A 310 -11.48 -15.56 -1.01
CA LEU A 310 -12.11 -16.67 -0.28
C LEU A 310 -12.95 -16.28 0.95
N TRP A 311 -12.81 -15.07 1.49
CA TRP A 311 -13.52 -14.71 2.73
C TRP A 311 -15.04 -14.77 2.59
N SER A 312 -15.58 -14.32 1.45
CA SER A 312 -17.01 -14.28 1.18
C SER A 312 -17.62 -15.70 1.10
N PRO A 313 -17.12 -16.63 0.26
CA PRO A 313 -17.63 -18.00 0.22
C PRO A 313 -17.40 -18.77 1.53
N ALA A 314 -16.29 -18.53 2.23
CA ALA A 314 -16.02 -19.18 3.52
C ALA A 314 -17.07 -18.79 4.57
N LEU A 315 -17.39 -17.50 4.69
CA LEU A 315 -18.43 -17.05 5.63
C LEU A 315 -19.81 -17.55 5.22
N ARG A 316 -20.13 -17.59 3.93
CA ARG A 316 -21.41 -18.10 3.45
C ARG A 316 -21.63 -19.59 3.80
N THR A 317 -20.58 -20.39 3.72
CA THR A 317 -20.64 -21.80 4.11
C THR A 317 -21.11 -21.97 5.56
N PHE A 318 -20.60 -21.14 6.48
CA PHE A 318 -20.98 -21.19 7.88
C PHE A 318 -22.29 -20.45 8.22
N ALA A 319 -22.72 -19.51 7.38
CA ALA A 319 -23.94 -18.72 7.60
C ALA A 319 -25.20 -19.60 7.64
N THR A 320 -25.24 -20.69 6.88
CA THR A 320 -26.37 -21.61 6.80
C THR A 320 -26.80 -22.17 8.15
N TYR A 321 -25.86 -22.35 9.09
CA TYR A 321 -26.10 -22.88 10.43
C TYR A 321 -26.01 -21.81 11.52
N ALA A 322 -25.73 -20.56 11.14
CA ALA A 322 -25.62 -19.47 12.11
C ALA A 322 -27.00 -19.04 12.62
N PRO A 323 -27.14 -18.68 13.90
CA PRO A 323 -28.38 -18.09 14.37
C PRO A 323 -28.62 -16.74 13.69
N SER A 324 -29.88 -16.44 13.35
CA SER A 324 -30.26 -15.15 12.71
C SER A 324 -29.91 -13.91 13.55
N THR A 325 -29.58 -14.10 14.81
CA THR A 325 -29.11 -13.03 15.73
C THR A 325 -27.58 -12.90 15.74
N ALA A 326 -26.84 -13.71 14.95
CA ALA A 326 -25.39 -13.62 14.91
C ALA A 326 -24.96 -12.30 14.27
N LEU A 327 -23.92 -11.69 14.84
CA LEU A 327 -23.34 -10.46 14.30
C LEU A 327 -22.79 -10.73 12.89
N GLY A 328 -23.20 -9.91 11.90
CA GLY A 328 -22.79 -10.06 10.50
C GLY A 328 -23.72 -10.93 9.65
N ILE A 329 -24.87 -11.36 10.17
CA ILE A 329 -25.95 -11.99 9.40
C ILE A 329 -27.03 -10.93 9.15
N ASP A 330 -27.52 -10.86 7.90
CA ASP A 330 -28.61 -9.97 7.50
C ASP A 330 -29.99 -10.51 7.83
N SER A 331 -31.05 -9.77 7.49
CA SER A 331 -32.43 -10.16 7.73
C SER A 331 -32.88 -11.38 6.89
N GLN A 332 -32.12 -11.73 5.86
CA GLN A 332 -32.38 -12.87 4.97
C GLN A 332 -31.61 -14.13 5.37
N GLY A 333 -30.75 -14.03 6.37
CA GLY A 333 -29.89 -15.13 6.82
C GLY A 333 -28.57 -15.28 6.04
N GLU A 334 -28.25 -14.31 5.17
CA GLU A 334 -27.00 -14.26 4.42
C GLU A 334 -25.97 -13.38 5.15
N PRO A 335 -24.66 -13.55 4.88
CA PRO A 335 -23.64 -12.64 5.41
C PRO A 335 -23.88 -11.21 4.93
N ALA A 336 -23.85 -10.24 5.84
CA ALA A 336 -23.96 -8.81 5.53
C ALA A 336 -22.61 -8.30 4.93
N TYR A 337 -22.31 -8.69 3.69
CA TYR A 337 -20.98 -8.55 3.06
C TYR A 337 -20.39 -7.15 3.18
N GLY A 338 -21.17 -6.10 2.94
CA GLY A 338 -20.69 -4.73 3.05
C GLY A 338 -20.32 -4.34 4.48
N LEU A 339 -21.12 -4.74 5.49
CA LEU A 339 -20.81 -4.47 6.91
C LEU A 339 -19.57 -5.24 7.36
N ILE A 340 -19.45 -6.49 6.93
CA ILE A 340 -18.27 -7.33 7.21
C ILE A 340 -17.03 -6.70 6.59
N PHE A 341 -17.08 -6.28 5.32
CA PHE A 341 -16.00 -5.58 4.66
C PHE A 341 -15.61 -4.28 5.39
N GLY A 342 -16.61 -3.46 5.76
CA GLY A 342 -16.36 -2.27 6.57
C GLY A 342 -15.64 -2.56 7.89
N SER A 343 -16.00 -3.70 8.55
CA SER A 343 -15.32 -4.15 9.78
C SER A 343 -13.87 -4.59 9.53
N PHE A 344 -13.58 -5.23 8.38
CA PHE A 344 -12.23 -5.59 7.96
C PHE A 344 -11.38 -4.34 7.77
N MET A 345 -11.87 -3.37 7.03
CA MET A 345 -11.17 -2.11 6.79
C MET A 345 -10.94 -1.33 8.09
N ALA A 346 -11.92 -1.27 8.98
CA ALA A 346 -11.76 -0.65 10.29
C ALA A 346 -10.68 -1.36 11.13
N SER A 347 -10.65 -2.69 11.09
CA SER A 347 -9.65 -3.50 11.80
C SER A 347 -8.24 -3.28 11.24
N ALA A 348 -8.08 -3.22 9.92
CA ALA A 348 -6.81 -2.93 9.27
C ALA A 348 -6.29 -1.52 9.62
N VAL A 349 -7.18 -0.51 9.59
CA VAL A 349 -6.85 0.86 10.02
C VAL A 349 -6.36 0.88 11.47
N PHE A 350 -7.06 0.18 12.36
CA PHE A 350 -6.65 0.08 13.76
C PHE A 350 -5.30 -0.63 13.92
N GLY A 351 -5.03 -1.67 13.10
CA GLY A 351 -3.72 -2.31 13.00
C GLY A 351 -2.62 -1.33 12.61
N GLY A 352 -2.87 -0.46 11.64
CA GLY A 352 -1.94 0.58 11.22
C GLY A 352 -1.58 1.57 12.34
N PHE A 353 -2.56 1.95 13.18
CA PHE A 353 -2.31 2.78 14.36
C PHE A 353 -1.49 2.06 15.45
N ILE A 354 -1.67 0.74 15.59
CA ILE A 354 -0.93 -0.07 16.56
C ILE A 354 0.49 -0.37 16.09
N ALA A 355 0.76 -0.44 14.79
CA ALA A 355 2.05 -0.83 14.22
C ALA A 355 3.27 -0.08 14.82
N PRO A 356 3.28 1.26 14.98
CA PRO A 356 4.40 1.97 15.61
C PRO A 356 4.58 1.60 17.09
N ILE A 357 3.50 1.34 17.81
CA ILE A 357 3.51 0.95 19.23
C ILE A 357 4.11 -0.45 19.36
N MET A 358 3.65 -1.40 18.55
CA MET A 358 4.16 -2.77 18.50
C MET A 358 5.65 -2.80 18.15
N ARG A 359 6.08 -1.97 17.20
CA ARG A 359 7.49 -1.83 16.84
C ARG A 359 8.34 -1.37 18.04
N LYS A 360 7.87 -0.39 18.81
CA LYS A 360 8.57 0.07 20.02
C LYS A 360 8.65 -1.04 21.08
N ILE A 361 7.57 -1.80 21.28
CA ILE A 361 7.56 -2.91 22.25
C ILE A 361 8.56 -3.99 21.81
N VAL A 362 8.51 -4.42 20.54
CA VAL A 362 9.45 -5.43 20.03
C VAL A 362 10.89 -4.95 20.11
N SER A 363 11.16 -3.69 19.79
CA SER A 363 12.48 -3.08 19.94
C SER A 363 12.94 -3.10 21.41
N SER A 364 12.09 -2.73 22.36
CA SER A 364 12.46 -2.74 23.78
C SER A 364 12.73 -4.13 24.34
N VAL A 365 12.05 -5.16 23.83
CA VAL A 365 12.26 -6.55 24.23
C VAL A 365 13.57 -7.11 23.65
N LEU A 366 13.87 -6.78 22.38
CA LEU A 366 15.07 -7.29 21.71
C LEU A 366 16.36 -6.55 22.13
N CYS A 367 16.29 -5.26 22.47
CA CYS A 367 17.44 -4.42 22.82
C CYS A 367 17.71 -4.39 24.32
N HIS A 368 17.43 -5.45 25.09
CA HIS A 368 17.70 -5.53 26.54
C HIS A 368 19.19 -5.67 26.90
N GLY A 369 20.10 -5.49 25.96
CA GLY A 369 21.55 -5.48 26.15
C GLY A 369 22.18 -4.31 25.43
N ASP A 370 22.73 -3.36 26.21
CA ASP A 370 23.54 -2.24 25.77
C ASP A 370 22.81 -1.06 25.12
N GLY A 371 22.31 -0.18 26.00
CA GLY A 371 21.99 1.19 25.63
C GLY A 371 23.23 1.91 25.07
N ILE A 372 22.97 2.87 24.19
CA ILE A 372 23.83 3.99 23.69
C ILE A 372 24.06 3.98 22.17
N LEU A 373 23.39 3.20 21.37
CA LEU A 373 23.38 3.47 19.92
C LEU A 373 21.94 3.64 19.34
N ALA A 374 21.03 4.24 20.11
CA ALA A 374 19.76 4.75 19.61
C ALA A 374 19.95 6.13 18.93
N GLY A 375 20.94 6.23 18.06
CA GLY A 375 21.20 7.39 17.23
C GLY A 375 20.76 7.12 15.79
N GLN A 376 19.60 7.66 15.43
CA GLN A 376 19.20 8.03 14.05
C GLN A 376 19.16 6.97 12.93
N GLY A 377 19.07 5.67 13.22
CA GLY A 377 18.86 4.64 12.20
C GLY A 377 17.71 3.72 12.60
N LEU A 378 16.72 3.53 11.70
CA LEU A 378 15.72 2.47 11.88
C LEU A 378 16.43 1.11 11.84
N ASP A 379 16.55 0.47 13.02
CA ASP A 379 17.11 -0.87 13.09
C ASP A 379 16.18 -1.88 12.38
N PRO A 380 16.65 -2.60 11.36
CA PRO A 380 15.82 -3.53 10.59
C PRO A 380 15.38 -4.77 11.39
N VAL A 381 16.10 -5.14 12.45
CA VAL A 381 15.85 -6.38 13.19
C VAL A 381 14.50 -6.37 13.90
N PRO A 382 14.13 -5.34 14.70
CA PRO A 382 12.81 -5.30 15.33
C PRO A 382 11.65 -5.30 14.32
N VAL A 383 11.83 -4.61 13.18
CA VAL A 383 10.80 -4.55 12.13
C VAL A 383 10.60 -5.91 11.47
N SER A 384 11.70 -6.61 11.13
CA SER A 384 11.63 -7.93 10.50
C SER A 384 11.04 -8.99 11.45
N VAL A 385 11.37 -8.94 12.75
CA VAL A 385 10.79 -9.85 13.75
C VAL A 385 9.29 -9.60 13.90
N MET A 386 8.88 -8.34 14.03
CA MET A 386 7.46 -7.97 14.12
C MET A 386 6.68 -8.45 12.89
N THR A 387 7.18 -8.20 11.69
CA THR A 387 6.54 -8.63 10.44
C THR A 387 6.42 -10.14 10.37
N SER A 388 7.49 -10.88 10.74
CA SER A 388 7.47 -12.36 10.77
C SER A 388 6.46 -12.92 11.77
N LEU A 389 6.31 -12.28 12.94
CA LEU A 389 5.29 -12.66 13.92
C LEU A 389 3.87 -12.42 13.37
N CYS A 390 3.65 -11.29 12.68
CA CYS A 390 2.36 -11.00 12.05
C CYS A 390 2.02 -12.05 10.98
N TYR A 391 2.97 -12.45 10.14
CA TYR A 391 2.77 -13.52 9.16
C TYR A 391 2.44 -14.87 9.83
N GLY A 392 3.15 -15.22 10.90
CA GLY A 392 2.90 -16.44 11.65
C GLY A 392 1.48 -16.48 12.25
N ILE A 393 1.07 -15.40 12.92
CA ILE A 393 -0.27 -15.27 13.49
C ILE A 393 -1.33 -15.24 12.38
N GLY A 394 -1.10 -14.46 11.31
CA GLY A 394 -1.98 -14.39 10.16
C GLY A 394 -2.22 -15.76 9.52
N SER A 395 -1.17 -16.57 9.36
CA SER A 395 -1.28 -17.93 8.85
C SER A 395 -2.13 -18.83 9.73
N ILE A 396 -2.01 -18.71 11.05
CA ILE A 396 -2.85 -19.46 12.02
C ILE A 396 -4.30 -19.02 11.86
N LEU A 397 -4.57 -17.71 11.79
CA LEU A 397 -5.92 -17.17 11.65
C LEU A 397 -6.60 -17.61 10.35
N LEU A 398 -5.87 -17.63 9.24
CA LEU A 398 -6.37 -18.12 7.95
C LEU A 398 -6.60 -19.64 7.94
N PHE A 399 -5.97 -20.38 8.85
CA PHE A 399 -6.19 -21.81 8.99
C PHE A 399 -7.42 -22.16 9.85
N VAL A 400 -7.93 -21.21 10.65
CA VAL A 400 -9.09 -21.42 11.54
C VAL A 400 -10.30 -21.96 10.78
N PRO A 401 -10.74 -21.42 9.64
CA PRO A 401 -11.91 -21.94 8.91
C PRO A 401 -11.80 -23.43 8.57
N CYS A 402 -10.59 -23.93 8.31
CA CYS A 402 -10.36 -25.35 7.97
C CYS A 402 -10.56 -26.28 9.17
N MET A 403 -10.54 -25.75 10.40
CA MET A 403 -10.73 -26.52 11.64
C MET A 403 -12.17 -26.46 12.14
N LEU A 404 -12.99 -25.57 11.62
CA LEU A 404 -14.35 -25.39 12.06
C LEU A 404 -15.26 -26.47 11.46
N LYS A 405 -16.30 -26.85 12.23
CA LYS A 405 -17.37 -27.73 11.76
C LYS A 405 -18.46 -26.89 11.12
N GLU A 406 -18.92 -27.29 9.95
CA GLU A 406 -19.96 -26.56 9.22
C GLU A 406 -21.29 -26.47 10.00
N ASP A 407 -21.65 -27.52 10.73
CA ASP A 407 -22.93 -27.68 11.45
C ASP A 407 -22.97 -27.01 12.84
N SER A 408 -21.95 -26.23 13.21
CA SER A 408 -21.89 -25.56 14.50
C SER A 408 -22.40 -24.13 14.44
N ASN A 409 -23.30 -23.76 15.31
CA ASN A 409 -23.85 -22.41 15.47
C ASN A 409 -22.79 -21.31 15.74
N LEU A 410 -21.61 -21.71 16.23
CA LEU A 410 -20.53 -20.77 16.55
C LEU A 410 -19.52 -20.60 15.41
N SER A 411 -19.54 -21.50 14.41
CA SER A 411 -18.51 -21.50 13.35
C SER A 411 -18.47 -20.19 12.55
N PHE A 412 -19.63 -19.63 12.24
CA PHE A 412 -19.70 -18.33 11.57
C PHE A 412 -19.01 -17.22 12.39
N SER A 413 -19.38 -17.07 13.66
CA SER A 413 -18.83 -16.01 14.51
C SER A 413 -17.33 -16.17 14.76
N VAL A 414 -16.84 -17.41 14.90
CA VAL A 414 -15.41 -17.70 15.08
C VAL A 414 -14.64 -17.44 13.80
N CYS A 415 -15.17 -17.82 12.63
CA CYS A 415 -14.58 -17.55 11.34
C CYS A 415 -14.49 -16.04 11.09
N LEU A 416 -15.59 -15.31 11.31
CA LEU A 416 -15.63 -13.85 11.19
C LEU A 416 -14.63 -13.18 12.11
N ALA A 417 -14.56 -13.58 13.38
CA ALA A 417 -13.59 -13.02 14.32
C ALA A 417 -12.14 -13.31 13.90
N ALA A 418 -11.85 -14.50 13.37
CA ALA A 418 -10.53 -14.83 12.84
C ALA A 418 -10.15 -13.94 11.66
N PHE A 419 -11.08 -13.66 10.75
CA PHE A 419 -10.86 -12.79 9.60
C PHE A 419 -10.68 -11.31 9.99
N VAL A 420 -11.48 -10.80 10.93
CA VAL A 420 -11.30 -9.44 11.48
C VAL A 420 -9.93 -9.30 12.15
N LEU A 421 -9.51 -10.32 12.91
CA LEU A 421 -8.16 -10.33 13.51
C LEU A 421 -7.06 -10.46 12.46
N PHE A 422 -7.26 -11.25 11.41
CA PHE A 422 -6.30 -11.32 10.30
C PHE A 422 -6.06 -9.95 9.69
N GLU A 423 -7.13 -9.21 9.40
CA GLU A 423 -7.06 -7.84 8.86
C GLU A 423 -6.36 -6.85 9.82
N LEU A 424 -6.50 -7.03 11.13
CA LEU A 424 -5.71 -6.28 12.11
C LEU A 424 -4.21 -6.48 11.88
N PHE A 425 -3.78 -7.73 11.71
CA PHE A 425 -2.37 -8.05 11.48
C PHE A 425 -1.90 -7.59 10.10
N VAL A 426 -2.76 -7.60 9.08
CA VAL A 426 -2.48 -7.00 7.77
C VAL A 426 -2.17 -5.51 7.94
N GLY A 427 -3.00 -4.77 8.68
CA GLY A 427 -2.77 -3.36 9.00
C GLY A 427 -1.46 -3.09 9.75
N ILE A 428 -0.94 -4.06 10.50
CA ILE A 428 0.35 -3.95 11.19
C ILE A 428 1.53 -4.24 10.24
N TYR A 429 1.45 -5.32 9.44
CA TYR A 429 2.62 -5.73 8.65
C TYR A 429 2.81 -4.92 7.36
N VAL A 430 1.77 -4.48 6.69
CA VAL A 430 1.88 -3.75 5.41
C VAL A 430 2.74 -2.49 5.52
N PRO A 431 2.53 -1.57 6.50
CA PRO A 431 3.43 -0.45 6.69
C PRO A 431 4.86 -0.87 7.05
N SER A 432 5.01 -1.99 7.74
CA SER A 432 6.31 -2.52 8.17
C SER A 432 7.11 -3.08 7.01
N GLU A 433 6.46 -3.69 6.02
CA GLU A 433 7.08 -4.09 4.75
C GLU A 433 7.61 -2.90 3.97
N GLY A 434 6.86 -1.78 3.94
CA GLY A 434 7.32 -0.53 3.35
C GLY A 434 8.62 -0.03 3.97
N VAL A 435 8.73 -0.09 5.31
CA VAL A 435 9.95 0.24 6.04
C VAL A 435 11.10 -0.71 5.68
N LEU A 436 10.86 -2.02 5.64
CA LEU A 436 11.90 -2.99 5.25
C LEU A 436 12.40 -2.73 3.83
N ARG A 437 11.51 -2.42 2.90
CA ARG A 437 11.91 -2.04 1.54
C ARG A 437 12.80 -0.81 1.51
N SER A 438 12.42 0.23 2.26
CA SER A 438 13.21 1.48 2.29
C SER A 438 14.62 1.29 2.87
N ILE A 439 14.81 0.32 3.77
CA ILE A 439 16.13 0.00 4.36
C ILE A 439 17.01 -0.79 3.40
N TYR A 440 16.44 -1.76 2.68
CA TYR A 440 17.23 -2.73 1.90
C TYR A 440 17.35 -2.39 0.42
N MET A 441 16.50 -1.51 -0.12
CA MET A 441 16.61 -1.10 -1.52
C MET A 441 17.55 0.09 -1.66
N PRO A 442 18.54 0.04 -2.57
CA PRO A 442 19.41 1.19 -2.86
C PRO A 442 18.59 2.39 -3.35
N SER A 443 19.00 3.61 -2.95
CA SER A 443 18.29 4.85 -3.31
C SER A 443 18.16 5.05 -4.83
N GLU A 444 19.12 4.58 -5.63
CA GLU A 444 19.07 4.63 -7.09
C GLU A 444 18.08 3.61 -7.69
N ALA A 445 17.97 2.43 -7.09
CA ALA A 445 16.94 1.45 -7.45
C ALA A 445 15.55 1.89 -6.94
N ILE A 446 15.49 2.61 -5.83
CA ILE A 446 14.26 3.22 -5.31
C ILE A 446 13.76 4.29 -6.28
N PHE A 447 14.59 5.12 -6.91
CA PHE A 447 14.13 6.12 -7.89
C PHE A 447 13.59 5.48 -9.18
N GLY A 448 14.19 4.41 -9.67
CA GLY A 448 13.70 3.66 -10.84
C GLY A 448 12.51 2.73 -10.56
N ILE A 449 12.47 2.11 -9.38
CA ILE A 449 11.40 1.21 -8.91
C ILE A 449 10.36 1.99 -8.10
N ARG A 450 10.74 3.04 -7.37
CA ARG A 450 9.85 3.88 -6.55
C ARG A 450 9.00 4.85 -7.37
N ASN A 451 9.41 5.26 -8.56
CA ASN A 451 8.46 5.83 -9.51
C ASN A 451 7.49 4.79 -10.09
N ARG A 452 7.68 3.47 -9.81
CA ARG A 452 6.87 2.39 -10.37
C ARG A 452 6.37 1.31 -9.40
N ALA A 453 6.94 1.18 -8.22
CA ALA A 453 6.58 0.11 -7.27
C ALA A 453 6.24 0.58 -5.85
N SER A 454 6.71 1.73 -5.39
CA SER A 454 6.28 2.28 -4.09
C SER A 454 4.93 2.99 -4.16
N ILE A 455 4.50 3.35 -5.36
CA ILE A 455 3.13 3.76 -5.65
C ILE A 455 2.17 2.58 -5.44
N ASN A 456 2.55 1.38 -5.83
CA ASN A 456 1.65 0.22 -5.86
C ASN A 456 1.43 -0.46 -4.51
N VAL A 457 2.29 -0.36 -3.53
CA VAL A 457 2.19 -1.23 -2.36
C VAL A 457 1.31 -0.69 -1.24
N GLN A 458 1.09 0.61 -1.18
CA GLN A 458 0.14 1.19 -0.23
C GLN A 458 -1.26 1.36 -0.83
N GLN A 459 -1.36 1.42 -2.16
CA GLN A 459 -2.60 1.53 -2.92
C GLN A 459 -3.10 0.20 -3.50
N ASP A 460 -2.21 -0.74 -3.88
CA ASP A 460 -2.60 -2.07 -4.37
C ASP A 460 -3.44 -2.83 -3.34
N TRP A 461 -3.35 -2.45 -2.08
CA TRP A 461 -4.14 -3.04 -1.02
C TRP A 461 -5.62 -2.63 -1.08
N PHE A 462 -5.93 -1.41 -1.55
CA PHE A 462 -7.29 -0.92 -1.71
C PHE A 462 -7.81 -1.04 -3.14
N SER A 463 -6.96 -1.06 -4.15
CA SER A 463 -7.36 -1.18 -5.55
C SER A 463 -7.48 -2.63 -6.05
N SER A 464 -7.08 -3.59 -5.24
CA SER A 464 -7.25 -5.02 -5.55
C SER A 464 -8.55 -5.61 -5.00
N PHE A 465 -9.33 -4.79 -4.29
CA PHE A 465 -10.70 -5.06 -3.92
C PHE A 465 -11.65 -4.48 -4.97
#